data_221153ad7c8a47f6857cce59794b3c80
#
_entry.id   221153ad7c8a47f6857cce59794b3c80
#
_cell.length_a   1.000
_cell.length_b   1.000
_cell.length_c   1.000
_cell.angle_alpha   90.00
_cell.angle_beta   90.00
_cell.angle_gamma   90.00
#
_symmetry.space_group_name_H-M   'P 1'
#
loop_
_entity.id
_entity.type
_entity.pdbx_description
1 polymer ?
#
loop_
_entity_poly.entity_id
_entity_poly.type
_entity_poly.pdbx_seq_one_letter_code
_entity_poly.pdbx_strand_id
1 'polypeptide(L)'
;MFGTSRGRAVFAAALLLVSCAQPAQWGDAAPIDAAARIDGTGRAAARFAVAAANPLATEAGYRVLKAGGSAVDAAIAVQMVLTLVEPQSSGIGGGAFLLHWDGQRLEAFDGRETAPAAADEALFLQPDGKPMAFNDAVIGGRSVGVPGAVRMLELAHQRHGKVPWAQLVEPAARLAEQGFAVTPRLHAQLQSEQALRRQPNAAVFFYGPDGQARPVGHRLKNPALAAVLRAIAVRGSAALHSGPIAQDIVRRVQAFAGNPGRLSEADLAAYQPVVRNALCDDWLALYRVCGFPPPSSGHVAVMQILKLLQFAPSSAPALDAGVPGEDFVHRYSEAARLAFADRAAYVADPAFVSPPAGSWRSLLADDYLRQRARSIGPRSMQQAQPGAPAGAVAMGTQAEQPEHGTSHISIVDGDGRAIAMTTTIEAVWGSRILADGGTGLPGGFLLNNELTDFSFAPADAAGRAIANRVQPGKRPRSSMSPTLVFDRRDGRLVMSAGSPGGAPIIHYTAKTLIGTLEWGLDPQAAIALPNFGSLNGPTLLERGRFAPSTIEALKARGHAVQESDLTSGLQALLRTPQGWRGGADARREGVALGD
;
A
#
# COMPACT_ATOMS: atom_id res chain seq x y z
N MET A 1 64.40 12.39 -69.36
CA MET A 1 64.08 10.97 -69.15
C MET A 1 63.28 10.91 -67.84
N PHE A 2 62.05 10.54 -67.95
CA PHE A 2 61.07 10.61 -66.91
C PHE A 2 61.07 9.40 -66.02
N GLY A 3 61.13 9.56 -64.68
CA GLY A 3 60.98 8.54 -63.67
C GLY A 3 59.73 8.78 -62.82
N THR A 4 58.78 7.90 -63.00
CA THR A 4 57.49 7.96 -62.28
C THR A 4 57.60 7.30 -60.90
N SER A 5 57.33 8.02 -59.81
CA SER A 5 57.19 7.48 -58.48
C SER A 5 55.69 7.13 -58.20
N ARG A 6 55.41 5.86 -57.90
CA ARG A 6 54.11 5.37 -57.46
C ARG A 6 53.98 5.54 -55.94
N GLY A 7 53.12 6.46 -55.50
CA GLY A 7 52.73 6.54 -54.08
C GLY A 7 51.75 5.40 -53.71
N ARG A 8 52.07 4.68 -52.64
CA ARG A 8 51.17 3.69 -52.00
C ARG A 8 50.35 4.42 -50.94
N ALA A 9 49.04 4.53 -51.14
CA ALA A 9 48.11 4.94 -50.13
C ALA A 9 47.87 3.80 -49.16
N VAL A 10 48.17 3.98 -47.88
CA VAL A 10 47.85 3.07 -46.80
C VAL A 10 46.48 3.49 -46.26
N PHE A 11 45.46 2.68 -46.48
CA PHE A 11 44.16 2.83 -45.83
C PHE A 11 44.26 2.22 -44.42
N ALA A 12 44.21 3.09 -43.39
CA ALA A 12 44.02 2.66 -42.00
C ALA A 12 42.54 2.44 -41.77
N ALA A 13 42.14 1.17 -41.63
CA ALA A 13 40.79 0.81 -41.18
C ALA A 13 40.71 1.00 -39.68
N ALA A 14 39.97 2.03 -39.22
CA ALA A 14 39.62 2.18 -37.83
C ALA A 14 38.52 1.17 -37.46
N LEU A 15 38.86 0.12 -36.75
CA LEU A 15 37.90 -0.78 -36.09
C LEU A 15 37.26 -0.02 -34.92
N LEU A 16 36.02 0.43 -35.09
CA LEU A 16 35.15 0.84 -34.00
C LEU A 16 34.75 -0.39 -33.21
N LEU A 17 35.40 -0.63 -32.08
CA LEU A 17 34.95 -1.58 -31.06
C LEU A 17 33.68 -1.00 -30.42
N VAL A 18 32.51 -1.42 -30.91
CA VAL A 18 31.25 -1.27 -30.21
C VAL A 18 31.31 -2.19 -29.01
N SER A 19 31.63 -1.61 -27.84
CA SER A 19 31.49 -2.31 -26.56
C SER A 19 30.01 -2.56 -26.32
N CYS A 20 29.53 -3.75 -26.67
CA CYS A 20 28.25 -4.25 -26.18
C CYS A 20 28.37 -4.40 -24.66
N ALA A 21 27.89 -3.42 -23.91
CA ALA A 21 27.66 -3.59 -22.49
C ALA A 21 26.71 -4.79 -22.32
N GLN A 22 27.21 -5.89 -21.81
CA GLN A 22 26.39 -7.05 -21.47
C GLN A 22 25.39 -6.59 -20.42
N PRO A 23 24.07 -6.89 -20.60
CA PRO A 23 23.09 -6.61 -19.55
C PRO A 23 23.52 -7.37 -18.30
N ALA A 24 23.53 -6.68 -17.16
CA ALA A 24 23.87 -7.25 -15.87
C ALA A 24 23.10 -8.57 -15.67
N GLN A 25 23.82 -9.66 -15.51
CA GLN A 25 23.22 -10.98 -15.27
C GLN A 25 22.54 -10.96 -13.90
N TRP A 26 21.22 -11.04 -13.91
CA TRP A 26 20.37 -11.27 -12.75
C TRP A 26 20.41 -12.76 -12.40
N GLY A 27 21.58 -13.30 -12.15
CA GLY A 27 21.77 -14.67 -11.72
C GLY A 27 22.05 -14.69 -10.22
N ASP A 28 21.44 -15.66 -9.53
CA ASP A 28 21.47 -15.93 -8.09
C ASP A 28 21.38 -14.68 -7.22
N ALA A 29 20.33 -14.60 -6.40
CA ALA A 29 20.16 -13.48 -5.48
C ALA A 29 21.43 -13.35 -4.62
N ALA A 30 22.40 -12.55 -5.09
CA ALA A 30 23.55 -12.22 -4.29
C ALA A 30 23.04 -11.70 -2.95
N PRO A 31 23.65 -12.08 -1.83
CA PRO A 31 23.24 -11.54 -0.53
C PRO A 31 23.21 -10.02 -0.64
N ILE A 32 22.12 -9.41 -0.12
CA ILE A 32 22.00 -7.96 -0.07
C ILE A 32 23.31 -7.42 0.51
N ASP A 33 23.95 -6.52 -0.23
CA ASP A 33 25.17 -5.88 0.26
C ASP A 33 24.87 -5.17 1.59
N ALA A 34 25.41 -5.69 2.66
CA ALA A 34 25.22 -5.11 3.99
C ALA A 34 25.66 -3.64 4.05
N ALA A 35 26.60 -3.23 3.18
CA ALA A 35 27.04 -1.84 3.07
C ALA A 35 25.99 -0.92 2.44
N ALA A 36 25.00 -1.45 1.71
CA ALA A 36 23.89 -0.69 1.15
C ALA A 36 22.71 -0.52 2.12
N ARG A 37 22.68 -1.22 3.26
CA ARG A 37 21.61 -1.09 4.26
C ARG A 37 21.66 0.26 4.96
N ILE A 38 20.50 0.89 5.06
CA ILE A 38 20.31 2.20 5.72
C ILE A 38 19.23 2.17 6.80
N ASP A 39 18.69 1.00 7.12
CA ASP A 39 17.80 0.75 8.25
C ASP A 39 18.61 0.44 9.52
N GLY A 40 18.09 0.88 10.67
CA GLY A 40 18.76 0.73 11.97
C GLY A 40 19.88 1.76 12.22
N THR A 41 20.94 1.36 12.88
CA THR A 41 22.09 2.23 13.25
C THR A 41 23.06 2.50 12.09
N GLY A 42 22.67 2.13 10.87
CA GLY A 42 23.47 2.21 9.67
C GLY A 42 23.80 3.63 9.20
N ARG A 43 24.63 3.72 8.17
CA ARG A 43 24.98 4.98 7.51
C ARG A 43 23.74 5.59 6.82
N ALA A 44 23.73 6.91 6.63
CA ALA A 44 22.76 7.57 5.77
C ALA A 44 23.17 7.42 4.28
N ALA A 45 22.19 7.27 3.39
CA ALA A 45 22.41 7.26 1.95
C ALA A 45 22.51 8.70 1.42
N ALA A 46 23.55 8.98 0.62
CA ALA A 46 23.81 10.34 0.14
C ALA A 46 22.95 10.70 -1.09
N ARG A 47 22.67 9.73 -1.98
CA ARG A 47 22.11 9.98 -3.31
C ARG A 47 20.68 9.51 -3.48
N PHE A 48 20.40 8.26 -3.15
CA PHE A 48 19.10 7.65 -3.35
C PHE A 48 18.81 6.59 -2.29
N ALA A 49 17.53 6.30 -2.08
CA ALA A 49 17.10 5.31 -1.10
C ALA A 49 15.82 4.62 -1.54
N VAL A 50 15.65 3.37 -1.16
CA VAL A 50 14.43 2.56 -1.35
C VAL A 50 14.16 1.71 -0.11
N ALA A 51 12.92 1.71 0.34
CA ALA A 51 12.43 0.84 1.40
C ALA A 51 11.17 0.13 0.91
N ALA A 52 11.13 -1.20 1.02
CA ALA A 52 10.00 -2.01 0.61
C ALA A 52 9.84 -3.25 1.49
N ALA A 53 8.70 -3.93 1.34
CA ALA A 53 8.22 -4.96 2.25
C ALA A 53 9.01 -6.29 2.20
N ASN A 54 9.85 -6.49 1.18
CA ASN A 54 10.61 -7.73 0.99
C ASN A 54 12.02 -7.44 0.46
N PRO A 55 13.07 -8.12 0.95
CA PRO A 55 14.46 -7.90 0.53
C PRO A 55 14.71 -7.99 -0.98
N LEU A 56 14.13 -8.99 -1.66
CA LEU A 56 14.29 -9.17 -3.11
C LEU A 56 13.63 -8.03 -3.91
N ALA A 57 12.49 -7.55 -3.44
CA ALA A 57 11.81 -6.42 -4.06
C ALA A 57 12.58 -5.11 -3.82
N THR A 58 13.10 -4.88 -2.61
CA THR A 58 13.93 -3.72 -2.30
C THR A 58 15.20 -3.70 -3.14
N GLU A 59 15.85 -4.86 -3.30
CA GLU A 59 17.04 -5.02 -4.14
C GLU A 59 16.75 -4.69 -5.62
N ALA A 60 15.58 -5.09 -6.14
CA ALA A 60 15.19 -4.74 -7.52
C ALA A 60 15.10 -3.22 -7.70
N GLY A 61 14.46 -2.51 -6.76
CA GLY A 61 14.39 -1.04 -6.79
C GLY A 61 15.77 -0.40 -6.63
N TYR A 62 16.60 -0.88 -5.71
CA TYR A 62 17.95 -0.39 -5.51
C TYR A 62 18.81 -0.47 -6.78
N ARG A 63 18.75 -1.60 -7.50
CA ARG A 63 19.51 -1.77 -8.76
C ARG A 63 19.05 -0.80 -9.84
N VAL A 64 17.75 -0.57 -9.95
CA VAL A 64 17.21 0.43 -10.89
C VAL A 64 17.73 1.82 -10.56
N LEU A 65 17.69 2.23 -9.29
CA LEU A 65 18.20 3.54 -8.84
C LEU A 65 19.72 3.66 -9.05
N LYS A 66 20.48 2.60 -8.75
CA LYS A 66 21.93 2.54 -8.95
C LYS A 66 22.32 2.69 -10.42
N ALA A 67 21.48 2.20 -11.33
CA ALA A 67 21.64 2.35 -12.77
C ALA A 67 21.17 3.72 -13.31
N GLY A 68 20.68 4.63 -12.46
CA GLY A 68 20.21 5.97 -12.85
C GLY A 68 18.72 6.03 -13.23
N GLY A 69 17.95 5.01 -12.95
CA GLY A 69 16.50 5.00 -13.11
C GLY A 69 15.79 6.00 -12.19
N SER A 70 14.57 6.38 -12.55
CA SER A 70 13.73 7.27 -11.74
C SER A 70 13.10 6.53 -10.56
N ALA A 71 12.52 7.29 -9.62
CA ALA A 71 11.74 6.72 -8.51
C ALA A 71 10.54 5.89 -9.02
N VAL A 72 9.92 6.30 -10.15
CA VAL A 72 8.83 5.55 -10.81
C VAL A 72 9.34 4.23 -11.37
N ASP A 73 10.50 4.24 -12.06
CA ASP A 73 11.11 3.01 -12.58
C ASP A 73 11.39 2.00 -11.46
N ALA A 74 11.96 2.49 -10.36
CA ALA A 74 12.24 1.65 -9.19
C ALA A 74 10.96 1.08 -8.57
N ALA A 75 9.88 1.88 -8.46
CA ALA A 75 8.61 1.42 -7.92
C ALA A 75 7.98 0.31 -8.77
N ILE A 76 8.10 0.38 -10.09
CA ILE A 76 7.63 -0.66 -11.00
C ILE A 76 8.40 -1.96 -10.77
N ALA A 77 9.73 -1.91 -10.74
CA ALA A 77 10.55 -3.09 -10.49
C ALA A 77 10.24 -3.74 -9.12
N VAL A 78 10.09 -2.92 -8.07
CA VAL A 78 9.67 -3.37 -6.73
C VAL A 78 8.30 -4.06 -6.80
N GLN A 79 7.30 -3.43 -7.42
CA GLN A 79 5.94 -3.97 -7.50
C GLN A 79 5.88 -5.30 -8.26
N MET A 80 6.59 -5.43 -9.37
CA MET A 80 6.62 -6.67 -10.14
C MET A 80 7.22 -7.82 -9.33
N VAL A 81 8.27 -7.55 -8.55
CA VAL A 81 8.88 -8.56 -7.65
C VAL A 81 7.96 -8.86 -6.46
N LEU A 82 7.31 -7.86 -5.84
CA LEU A 82 6.35 -8.08 -4.75
C LEU A 82 5.20 -9.01 -5.14
N THR A 83 4.71 -8.92 -6.38
CA THR A 83 3.70 -9.85 -6.92
C THR A 83 4.11 -11.33 -6.77
N LEU A 84 5.42 -11.60 -6.84
CA LEU A 84 5.97 -12.94 -6.71
C LEU A 84 6.28 -13.33 -5.26
N VAL A 85 6.94 -12.43 -4.51
CA VAL A 85 7.54 -12.76 -3.20
C VAL A 85 6.65 -12.43 -2.01
N GLU A 86 5.67 -11.55 -2.19
CA GLU A 86 4.59 -11.23 -1.24
C GLU A 86 3.20 -11.40 -1.88
N PRO A 87 2.89 -12.54 -2.53
CA PRO A 87 1.65 -12.73 -3.28
C PRO A 87 0.40 -12.59 -2.41
N GLN A 88 0.53 -12.80 -1.10
CA GLN A 88 -0.55 -12.69 -0.12
C GLN A 88 -0.91 -11.25 0.24
N SER A 89 -0.10 -10.27 -0.15
CA SER A 89 -0.26 -8.88 0.29
C SER A 89 -0.64 -7.93 -0.83
N SER A 90 -0.01 -8.08 -2.01
CA SER A 90 -0.18 -7.17 -3.14
C SER A 90 0.21 -7.84 -4.46
N GLY A 91 -0.18 -7.25 -5.57
CA GLY A 91 0.22 -7.79 -6.87
C GLY A 91 -0.48 -7.17 -8.06
N ILE A 92 -0.19 -7.71 -9.25
CA ILE A 92 -0.76 -7.24 -10.52
C ILE A 92 -2.28 -7.47 -10.64
N GLY A 93 -2.86 -8.33 -9.80
CA GLY A 93 -4.30 -8.58 -9.72
C GLY A 93 -5.04 -7.65 -8.76
N GLY A 94 -4.41 -6.60 -8.28
CA GLY A 94 -4.93 -5.65 -7.30
C GLY A 94 -4.84 -4.20 -7.73
N GLY A 95 -4.85 -3.29 -6.73
CA GLY A 95 -4.75 -1.86 -6.92
C GLY A 95 -3.65 -1.19 -6.10
N ALA A 96 -3.52 0.12 -6.30
CA ALA A 96 -2.54 0.91 -5.58
C ALA A 96 -2.88 2.40 -5.57
N PHE A 97 -2.31 3.11 -4.59
CA PHE A 97 -2.19 4.57 -4.57
C PHE A 97 -0.72 4.97 -4.56
N LEU A 98 -0.34 5.87 -5.46
CA LEU A 98 1.02 6.34 -5.61
C LEU A 98 1.05 7.87 -5.55
N LEU A 99 1.81 8.42 -4.60
CA LEU A 99 2.22 9.82 -4.59
C LEU A 99 3.57 9.93 -5.28
N HIS A 100 3.70 10.84 -6.21
CA HIS A 100 4.95 11.15 -6.90
C HIS A 100 5.30 12.64 -6.79
N TRP A 101 6.47 12.91 -6.26
CA TRP A 101 7.11 14.22 -6.24
C TRP A 101 8.18 14.28 -7.33
N ASP A 102 8.05 15.18 -8.31
CA ASP A 102 8.99 15.29 -9.43
C ASP A 102 10.13 16.31 -9.18
N GLY A 103 10.16 16.92 -7.99
CA GLY A 103 11.04 18.01 -7.60
C GLY A 103 10.33 19.37 -7.60
N GLN A 104 9.14 19.48 -8.20
CA GLN A 104 8.35 20.71 -8.30
C GLN A 104 6.85 20.48 -8.06
N ARG A 105 6.32 19.37 -8.52
CA ARG A 105 4.88 19.04 -8.47
C ARG A 105 4.66 17.71 -7.76
N LEU A 106 3.58 17.67 -7.02
CA LEU A 106 3.11 16.46 -6.36
C LEU A 106 1.85 15.95 -7.07
N GLU A 107 1.93 14.76 -7.66
CA GLU A 107 0.81 14.07 -8.30
C GLU A 107 0.39 12.86 -7.46
N ALA A 108 -0.90 12.54 -7.50
CA ALA A 108 -1.48 11.37 -6.86
C ALA A 108 -2.11 10.46 -7.92
N PHE A 109 -1.49 9.31 -8.19
CA PHE A 109 -1.96 8.33 -9.17
C PHE A 109 -2.86 7.31 -8.48
N ASP A 110 -4.12 7.26 -8.91
CA ASP A 110 -5.18 6.38 -8.40
C ASP A 110 -5.32 5.16 -9.29
N GLY A 111 -4.81 4.04 -8.83
CA GLY A 111 -4.98 2.72 -9.42
C GLY A 111 -5.91 1.82 -8.58
N ARG A 112 -6.83 2.41 -7.79
CA ARG A 112 -7.82 1.67 -7.00
C ARG A 112 -8.75 0.91 -7.91
N GLU A 113 -9.15 -0.26 -7.50
CA GLU A 113 -10.12 -1.10 -8.18
C GLU A 113 -11.46 -0.39 -8.32
N THR A 114 -12.20 -0.72 -9.38
CA THR A 114 -13.58 -0.28 -9.56
C THR A 114 -14.54 -1.44 -9.44
N ALA A 115 -15.75 -1.19 -8.96
CA ALA A 115 -16.83 -2.16 -9.03
C ALA A 115 -17.18 -2.43 -10.51
N PRO A 116 -17.44 -3.69 -10.91
CA PRO A 116 -17.95 -4.02 -12.24
C PRO A 116 -19.24 -3.25 -12.59
N ALA A 117 -19.49 -3.02 -13.86
CA ALA A 117 -20.70 -2.34 -14.32
C ALA A 117 -22.00 -3.08 -13.91
N ALA A 118 -21.93 -4.39 -13.73
CA ALA A 118 -23.06 -5.21 -13.28
C ALA A 118 -23.21 -5.26 -11.74
N ALA A 119 -22.31 -4.62 -10.97
CA ALA A 119 -22.44 -4.55 -9.51
C ALA A 119 -23.53 -3.55 -9.10
N ASP A 120 -24.26 -3.87 -8.05
CA ASP A 120 -25.32 -3.04 -7.49
C ASP A 120 -25.24 -2.99 -5.95
N GLU A 121 -26.11 -2.21 -5.33
CA GLU A 121 -26.15 -2.00 -3.88
C GLU A 121 -26.47 -3.30 -3.09
N ALA A 122 -27.03 -4.34 -3.76
CA ALA A 122 -27.32 -5.63 -3.16
C ALA A 122 -26.18 -6.65 -3.29
N LEU A 123 -25.01 -6.25 -3.83
CA LEU A 123 -23.89 -7.17 -4.11
C LEU A 123 -23.53 -8.05 -2.91
N PHE A 124 -23.56 -7.51 -1.71
CA PHE A 124 -23.21 -8.20 -0.47
C PHE A 124 -24.42 -8.47 0.45
N LEU A 125 -25.64 -8.44 -0.10
CA LEU A 125 -26.82 -8.86 0.63
C LEU A 125 -27.16 -10.32 0.36
N GLN A 126 -27.64 -11.00 1.40
CA GLN A 126 -28.26 -12.31 1.31
C GLN A 126 -29.69 -12.18 0.74
N PRO A 127 -30.35 -13.29 0.33
CA PRO A 127 -31.72 -13.26 -0.17
C PRO A 127 -32.75 -12.68 0.82
N ASP A 128 -32.46 -12.72 2.13
CA ASP A 128 -33.29 -12.14 3.18
C ASP A 128 -33.03 -10.64 3.41
N GLY A 129 -32.16 -10.02 2.60
CA GLY A 129 -31.79 -8.61 2.68
C GLY A 129 -30.74 -8.28 3.75
N LYS A 130 -30.24 -9.24 4.49
CA LYS A 130 -29.18 -9.02 5.48
C LYS A 130 -27.79 -9.03 4.83
N PRO A 131 -26.82 -8.28 5.37
CA PRO A 131 -25.43 -8.38 4.95
C PRO A 131 -24.88 -9.80 5.07
N MET A 132 -24.06 -10.20 4.11
CA MET A 132 -23.29 -11.45 4.16
C MET A 132 -22.30 -11.43 5.34
N ALA A 133 -21.93 -12.62 5.83
CA ALA A 133 -20.77 -12.71 6.70
C ALA A 133 -19.49 -12.31 5.91
N PHE A 134 -18.56 -11.59 6.57
CA PHE A 134 -17.39 -11.02 5.90
C PHE A 134 -16.56 -12.08 5.16
N ASN A 135 -16.23 -13.20 5.81
CA ASN A 135 -15.44 -14.26 5.20
C ASN A 135 -16.13 -14.93 4.00
N ASP A 136 -17.46 -15.01 4.01
CA ASP A 136 -18.23 -15.56 2.89
C ASP A 136 -18.23 -14.60 1.70
N ALA A 137 -18.17 -13.30 1.96
CA ALA A 137 -18.08 -12.28 0.92
C ALA A 137 -16.68 -12.21 0.29
N VAL A 138 -15.60 -12.35 1.10
CA VAL A 138 -14.20 -12.26 0.66
C VAL A 138 -13.82 -13.35 -0.33
N ILE A 139 -14.20 -14.63 -0.03
CA ILE A 139 -13.73 -15.79 -0.79
C ILE A 139 -14.56 -15.95 -2.06
N GLY A 140 -13.93 -15.77 -3.22
CA GLY A 140 -14.57 -16.01 -4.52
C GLY A 140 -14.67 -14.79 -5.42
N GLY A 141 -15.41 -14.95 -6.52
CA GLY A 141 -15.47 -13.95 -7.59
C GLY A 141 -16.25 -12.69 -7.24
N ARG A 142 -17.22 -12.76 -6.33
CA ARG A 142 -18.11 -11.65 -5.96
C ARG A 142 -17.36 -10.42 -5.47
N SER A 143 -16.27 -10.63 -4.73
CA SER A 143 -15.44 -9.59 -4.12
C SER A 143 -14.41 -8.96 -5.06
N VAL A 144 -14.22 -9.53 -6.26
CA VAL A 144 -13.15 -9.09 -7.18
C VAL A 144 -13.54 -7.79 -7.87
N GLY A 145 -12.78 -6.73 -7.62
CA GLY A 145 -12.82 -5.48 -8.36
C GLY A 145 -11.92 -5.50 -9.60
N VAL A 146 -12.13 -4.54 -10.49
CA VAL A 146 -11.32 -4.38 -11.71
C VAL A 146 -9.90 -4.00 -11.32
N PRO A 147 -8.85 -4.81 -11.59
CA PRO A 147 -7.48 -4.51 -11.18
C PRO A 147 -6.94 -3.24 -11.84
N GLY A 148 -6.29 -2.38 -11.05
CA GLY A 148 -5.82 -1.08 -11.52
C GLY A 148 -4.32 -0.82 -11.40
N ALA A 149 -3.59 -1.61 -10.58
CA ALA A 149 -2.20 -1.33 -10.23
C ALA A 149 -1.27 -1.19 -11.45
N VAL A 150 -1.32 -2.13 -12.39
CA VAL A 150 -0.40 -2.13 -13.55
C VAL A 150 -0.70 -0.98 -14.51
N ARG A 151 -2.00 -0.66 -14.75
CA ARG A 151 -2.38 0.46 -15.63
C ARG A 151 -2.02 1.81 -15.02
N MET A 152 -2.12 1.93 -13.70
CA MET A 152 -1.64 3.11 -12.97
C MET A 152 -0.12 3.27 -13.07
N LEU A 153 0.64 2.19 -12.86
CA LEU A 153 2.11 2.21 -12.99
C LEU A 153 2.56 2.55 -14.41
N GLU A 154 1.88 2.02 -15.43
CA GLU A 154 2.16 2.37 -16.83
C GLU A 154 1.91 3.84 -17.10
N LEU A 155 0.80 4.42 -16.59
CA LEU A 155 0.52 5.84 -16.71
C LEU A 155 1.61 6.70 -16.01
N ALA A 156 2.05 6.30 -14.81
CA ALA A 156 3.13 6.99 -14.09
C ALA A 156 4.46 6.87 -14.87
N HIS A 157 4.74 5.70 -15.44
CA HIS A 157 5.93 5.47 -16.26
C HIS A 157 5.95 6.32 -17.53
N GLN A 158 4.83 6.42 -18.23
CA GLN A 158 4.71 7.28 -19.44
C GLN A 158 5.03 8.74 -19.17
N ARG A 159 4.80 9.22 -17.93
CA ARG A 159 5.07 10.60 -17.52
C ARG A 159 6.47 10.82 -16.95
N HIS A 160 6.98 9.86 -16.19
CA HIS A 160 8.14 10.05 -15.32
C HIS A 160 9.19 8.94 -15.42
N GLY A 161 8.97 7.92 -16.23
CA GLY A 161 9.92 6.82 -16.45
C GLY A 161 11.14 7.28 -17.27
N LYS A 162 12.27 6.68 -17.00
CA LYS A 162 13.54 6.87 -17.72
C LYS A 162 14.02 5.57 -18.39
N VAL A 163 13.74 4.45 -17.75
CA VAL A 163 14.17 3.11 -18.20
C VAL A 163 13.06 2.48 -19.05
N PRO A 164 13.35 1.80 -20.16
CA PRO A 164 12.33 1.11 -20.96
C PRO A 164 11.51 0.14 -20.11
N TRP A 165 10.18 0.19 -20.24
CA TRP A 165 9.22 -0.58 -19.45
C TRP A 165 9.55 -2.06 -19.33
N ALA A 166 9.90 -2.72 -20.45
CA ALA A 166 10.23 -4.14 -20.48
C ALA A 166 11.43 -4.49 -19.58
N GLN A 167 12.41 -3.58 -19.45
CA GLN A 167 13.58 -3.79 -18.60
C GLN A 167 13.24 -3.75 -17.11
N LEU A 168 12.16 -3.08 -16.74
CA LEU A 168 11.67 -2.99 -15.35
C LEU A 168 10.89 -4.25 -14.93
N VAL A 169 10.25 -4.93 -15.89
CA VAL A 169 9.40 -6.11 -15.64
C VAL A 169 10.20 -7.43 -15.75
N GLU A 170 11.15 -7.50 -16.68
CA GLU A 170 11.89 -8.72 -16.99
C GLU A 170 12.64 -9.34 -15.79
N PRO A 171 13.23 -8.57 -14.85
CA PRO A 171 13.85 -9.16 -13.65
C PRO A 171 12.89 -10.00 -12.82
N ALA A 172 11.66 -9.54 -12.64
CA ALA A 172 10.64 -10.29 -11.90
C ALA A 172 10.20 -11.56 -12.66
N ALA A 173 10.12 -11.50 -14.01
CA ALA A 173 9.81 -12.66 -14.82
C ALA A 173 10.90 -13.73 -14.71
N ARG A 174 12.17 -13.34 -14.77
CA ARG A 174 13.30 -14.28 -14.56
C ARG A 174 13.31 -14.88 -13.17
N LEU A 175 13.07 -14.05 -12.12
CA LEU A 175 12.99 -14.55 -10.75
C LEU A 175 11.84 -15.54 -10.58
N ALA A 176 10.71 -15.32 -11.25
CA ALA A 176 9.59 -16.26 -11.25
C ALA A 176 9.95 -17.62 -11.89
N GLU A 177 10.75 -17.64 -12.95
CA GLU A 177 11.24 -18.89 -13.57
C GLU A 177 12.30 -19.59 -12.74
N GLN A 178 13.27 -18.83 -12.24
CA GLN A 178 14.35 -19.38 -11.42
C GLN A 178 13.84 -19.84 -10.05
N GLY A 179 12.82 -19.17 -9.54
CA GLY A 179 12.23 -19.40 -8.24
C GLY A 179 12.93 -18.62 -7.13
N PHE A 180 12.22 -18.40 -6.05
CA PHE A 180 12.70 -17.80 -4.81
C PHE A 180 12.50 -18.73 -3.61
N ALA A 181 13.22 -18.52 -2.52
CA ALA A 181 13.06 -19.33 -1.32
C ALA A 181 11.78 -18.93 -0.56
N VAL A 182 10.94 -19.89 -0.22
CA VAL A 182 9.81 -19.67 0.69
C VAL A 182 10.33 -19.16 2.02
N THR A 183 9.84 -17.99 2.45
CA THR A 183 10.25 -17.35 3.70
C THR A 183 9.49 -17.94 4.90
N PRO A 184 9.97 -17.74 6.14
CA PRO A 184 9.23 -18.12 7.35
C PRO A 184 7.84 -17.49 7.40
N ARG A 185 7.71 -16.22 7.00
CA ARG A 185 6.43 -15.50 6.96
C ARG A 185 5.46 -16.11 5.95
N LEU A 186 5.90 -16.31 4.70
CA LEU A 186 5.09 -16.93 3.66
C LEU A 186 4.62 -18.32 4.07
N HIS A 187 5.53 -19.14 4.63
CA HIS A 187 5.21 -20.47 5.14
C HIS A 187 4.14 -20.45 6.24
N ALA A 188 4.31 -19.61 7.26
CA ALA A 188 3.37 -19.51 8.38
C ALA A 188 1.97 -19.06 7.90
N GLN A 189 1.89 -18.12 6.96
CA GLN A 189 0.63 -17.67 6.39
C GLN A 189 -0.05 -18.75 5.53
N LEU A 190 0.73 -19.56 4.78
CA LEU A 190 0.19 -20.71 4.05
C LEU A 190 -0.31 -21.81 4.99
N GLN A 191 0.35 -22.05 6.13
CA GLN A 191 -0.10 -23.04 7.13
C GLN A 191 -1.48 -22.70 7.70
N SER A 192 -1.74 -21.42 7.97
CA SER A 192 -3.00 -20.95 8.55
C SER A 192 -4.13 -20.83 7.51
N GLU A 193 -3.82 -20.78 6.20
CA GLU A 193 -4.81 -20.55 5.16
C GLU A 193 -5.52 -21.84 4.71
N GLN A 194 -6.84 -21.87 4.89
CA GLN A 194 -7.64 -23.07 4.60
C GLN A 194 -8.36 -22.98 3.23
N ALA A 195 -8.81 -21.78 2.84
CA ALA A 195 -9.61 -21.63 1.64
C ALA A 195 -8.77 -21.75 0.36
N LEU A 196 -7.57 -21.14 0.37
CA LEU A 196 -6.62 -21.23 -0.74
C LEU A 196 -6.18 -22.68 -0.99
N ARG A 197 -5.98 -23.46 0.08
CA ARG A 197 -5.63 -24.89 0.00
C ARG A 197 -6.66 -25.72 -0.76
N ARG A 198 -7.94 -25.31 -0.73
CA ARG A 198 -9.03 -26.00 -1.45
C ARG A 198 -9.16 -25.60 -2.92
N GLN A 199 -8.43 -24.56 -3.36
CA GLN A 199 -8.43 -24.16 -4.77
C GLN A 199 -7.40 -24.99 -5.55
N PRO A 200 -7.79 -25.73 -6.62
CA PRO A 200 -6.92 -26.71 -7.26
C PRO A 200 -5.56 -26.13 -7.72
N ASN A 201 -5.56 -24.99 -8.40
CA ASN A 201 -4.32 -24.33 -8.87
C ASN A 201 -3.40 -23.92 -7.70
N ALA A 202 -3.98 -23.32 -6.68
CA ALA A 202 -3.23 -22.87 -5.51
C ALA A 202 -2.73 -24.03 -4.67
N ALA A 203 -3.52 -25.10 -4.54
CA ALA A 203 -3.13 -26.32 -3.84
C ALA A 203 -1.86 -26.94 -4.45
N VAL A 204 -1.81 -27.10 -5.77
CA VAL A 204 -0.63 -27.65 -6.47
C VAL A 204 0.57 -26.73 -6.34
N PHE A 205 0.37 -25.41 -6.35
CA PHE A 205 1.44 -24.43 -6.36
C PHE A 205 2.03 -24.21 -4.95
N PHE A 206 1.21 -23.86 -3.97
CA PHE A 206 1.65 -23.46 -2.63
C PHE A 206 1.83 -24.61 -1.65
N TYR A 207 1.28 -25.79 -1.95
CA TYR A 207 1.28 -26.92 -1.02
C TYR A 207 1.96 -28.14 -1.65
N GLY A 208 2.42 -29.05 -0.80
CA GLY A 208 2.97 -30.34 -1.19
C GLY A 208 1.88 -31.38 -1.51
N PRO A 209 2.26 -32.54 -2.04
CA PRO A 209 1.33 -33.65 -2.27
C PRO A 209 0.62 -34.14 -1.00
N ASP A 210 1.23 -33.92 0.16
CA ASP A 210 0.70 -34.18 1.50
C ASP A 210 -0.28 -33.09 2.00
N GLY A 211 -0.55 -32.08 1.19
CA GLY A 211 -1.39 -30.93 1.55
C GLY A 211 -0.75 -29.95 2.54
N GLN A 212 0.54 -30.13 2.91
CA GLN A 212 1.23 -29.19 3.77
C GLN A 212 1.79 -28.00 2.97
N ALA A 213 1.87 -26.82 3.61
CA ALA A 213 2.52 -25.66 3.02
C ALA A 213 3.97 -25.98 2.60
N ARG A 214 4.40 -25.48 1.43
CA ARG A 214 5.80 -25.63 1.03
C ARG A 214 6.73 -25.17 2.14
N PRO A 215 7.76 -25.97 2.53
CA PRO A 215 8.61 -25.66 3.68
C PRO A 215 9.47 -24.42 3.44
N VAL A 216 9.90 -23.80 4.52
CA VAL A 216 10.87 -22.69 4.49
C VAL A 216 12.12 -23.12 3.71
N GLY A 217 12.61 -22.25 2.83
CA GLY A 217 13.75 -22.52 1.93
C GLY A 217 13.39 -23.30 0.65
N HIS A 218 12.16 -23.84 0.52
CA HIS A 218 11.73 -24.45 -0.74
C HIS A 218 11.80 -23.42 -1.88
N ARG A 219 12.46 -23.79 -2.99
CA ARG A 219 12.56 -22.93 -4.18
C ARG A 219 11.23 -22.98 -4.95
N LEU A 220 10.42 -21.97 -4.76
CA LEU A 220 9.09 -21.85 -5.38
C LEU A 220 9.23 -21.15 -6.73
N LYS A 221 9.01 -21.90 -7.83
CA LYS A 221 9.01 -21.39 -9.20
C LYS A 221 7.59 -21.09 -9.66
N ASN A 222 7.40 -19.98 -10.36
CA ASN A 222 6.08 -19.53 -10.83
C ASN A 222 6.08 -19.28 -12.35
N PRO A 223 6.11 -20.34 -13.19
CA PRO A 223 6.20 -20.20 -14.64
C PRO A 223 4.98 -19.51 -15.25
N ALA A 224 3.78 -19.67 -14.69
CA ALA A 224 2.59 -18.96 -15.15
C ALA A 224 2.76 -17.44 -14.97
N LEU A 225 3.19 -16.99 -13.79
CA LEU A 225 3.46 -15.58 -13.54
C LEU A 225 4.57 -15.05 -14.45
N ALA A 226 5.63 -15.83 -14.69
CA ALA A 226 6.70 -15.43 -15.61
C ALA A 226 6.16 -15.15 -17.02
N ALA A 227 5.29 -16.02 -17.54
CA ALA A 227 4.65 -15.82 -18.84
C ALA A 227 3.75 -14.57 -18.87
N VAL A 228 2.96 -14.35 -17.81
CA VAL A 228 2.11 -13.15 -17.65
C VAL A 228 2.97 -11.88 -17.60
N LEU A 229 4.04 -11.87 -16.80
CA LEU A 229 4.96 -10.72 -16.69
C LEU A 229 5.63 -10.40 -18.04
N ARG A 230 6.03 -11.41 -18.82
CA ARG A 230 6.54 -11.17 -20.17
C ARG A 230 5.50 -10.60 -21.11
N ALA A 231 4.26 -11.04 -21.03
CA ALA A 231 3.17 -10.42 -21.79
C ALA A 231 2.99 -8.94 -21.39
N ILE A 232 3.09 -8.61 -20.09
CA ILE A 232 3.08 -7.23 -19.58
C ILE A 232 4.32 -6.45 -20.06
N ALA A 233 5.50 -7.07 -20.08
CA ALA A 233 6.73 -6.43 -20.58
C ALA A 233 6.59 -5.98 -22.04
N VAL A 234 5.91 -6.79 -22.88
CA VAL A 234 5.74 -6.54 -24.32
C VAL A 234 4.53 -5.63 -24.62
N ARG A 235 3.40 -5.82 -23.94
CA ARG A 235 2.12 -5.18 -24.25
C ARG A 235 1.69 -4.11 -23.24
N GLY A 236 2.50 -3.85 -22.21
CA GLY A 236 2.12 -2.98 -21.12
C GLY A 236 0.91 -3.52 -20.34
N SER A 237 0.15 -2.63 -19.72
CA SER A 237 -1.05 -2.98 -18.97
C SER A 237 -2.15 -3.62 -19.83
N ALA A 238 -2.16 -3.36 -21.15
CA ALA A 238 -3.12 -3.96 -22.07
C ALA A 238 -3.10 -5.49 -22.02
N ALA A 239 -1.99 -6.12 -21.61
CA ALA A 239 -1.90 -7.56 -21.42
C ALA A 239 -2.91 -8.10 -20.39
N LEU A 240 -3.17 -7.36 -19.31
CA LEU A 240 -4.13 -7.74 -18.25
C LEU A 240 -5.57 -7.32 -18.58
N HIS A 241 -5.74 -6.29 -19.40
CA HIS A 241 -7.04 -5.67 -19.64
C HIS A 241 -7.72 -6.11 -20.94
N SER A 242 -7.04 -6.95 -21.75
CA SER A 242 -7.60 -7.50 -23.00
C SER A 242 -6.89 -8.78 -23.42
N GLY A 243 -7.60 -9.64 -24.16
CA GLY A 243 -7.08 -10.90 -24.68
C GLY A 243 -7.00 -12.02 -23.65
N PRO A 244 -6.11 -13.04 -23.84
CA PRO A 244 -6.20 -14.30 -23.10
C PRO A 244 -6.12 -14.18 -21.57
N ILE A 245 -5.29 -13.26 -21.04
CA ILE A 245 -5.17 -13.06 -19.59
C ILE A 245 -6.46 -12.47 -19.02
N ALA A 246 -7.04 -11.47 -19.70
CA ALA A 246 -8.32 -10.88 -19.30
C ALA A 246 -9.45 -11.93 -19.31
N GLN A 247 -9.49 -12.76 -20.34
CA GLN A 247 -10.45 -13.87 -20.47
C GLN A 247 -10.31 -14.89 -19.33
N ASP A 248 -9.08 -15.24 -18.96
CA ASP A 248 -8.84 -16.15 -17.84
C ASP A 248 -9.31 -15.54 -16.51
N ILE A 249 -9.01 -14.25 -16.25
CA ILE A 249 -9.49 -13.53 -15.07
C ILE A 249 -11.02 -13.60 -14.99
N VAL A 250 -11.71 -13.18 -16.06
CA VAL A 250 -13.18 -13.12 -16.10
C VAL A 250 -13.78 -14.52 -15.91
N ARG A 251 -13.28 -15.51 -16.63
CA ARG A 251 -13.75 -16.90 -16.52
C ARG A 251 -13.65 -17.40 -15.07
N ARG A 252 -12.50 -17.19 -14.39
CA ARG A 252 -12.30 -17.65 -13.01
C ARG A 252 -13.18 -16.93 -12.01
N VAL A 253 -13.40 -15.63 -12.21
CA VAL A 253 -14.28 -14.82 -11.37
C VAL A 253 -15.73 -15.27 -11.52
N GLN A 254 -16.22 -15.44 -12.75
CA GLN A 254 -17.61 -15.80 -13.02
C GLN A 254 -17.91 -17.28 -12.71
N ALA A 255 -16.93 -18.18 -12.86
CA ALA A 255 -17.10 -19.61 -12.64
C ALA A 255 -16.78 -20.05 -11.20
N PHE A 256 -16.48 -19.13 -10.27
CA PHE A 256 -16.15 -19.53 -8.91
C PHE A 256 -17.36 -20.17 -8.19
N ALA A 257 -17.19 -21.44 -7.80
CA ALA A 257 -18.27 -22.21 -7.20
C ALA A 257 -18.76 -21.60 -5.87
N GLY A 258 -20.05 -21.42 -5.73
CA GLY A 258 -20.71 -20.92 -4.52
C GLY A 258 -20.70 -19.38 -4.35
N ASN A 259 -19.72 -18.67 -4.95
CA ASN A 259 -19.64 -17.20 -4.85
C ASN A 259 -19.12 -16.57 -6.16
N PRO A 260 -19.84 -16.72 -7.29
CA PRO A 260 -19.43 -16.16 -8.58
C PRO A 260 -19.45 -14.63 -8.56
N GLY A 261 -18.53 -14.02 -9.32
CA GLY A 261 -18.45 -12.57 -9.49
C GLY A 261 -19.14 -12.04 -10.72
N ARG A 262 -19.17 -10.71 -10.85
CA ARG A 262 -19.83 -9.99 -11.95
C ARG A 262 -18.87 -9.30 -12.92
N LEU A 263 -17.55 -9.47 -12.74
CA LEU A 263 -16.51 -8.89 -13.58
C LEU A 263 -16.64 -9.38 -15.03
N SER A 264 -16.53 -8.46 -15.99
CA SER A 264 -16.56 -8.75 -17.42
C SER A 264 -15.29 -8.28 -18.15
N GLU A 265 -15.05 -8.77 -19.37
CA GLU A 265 -13.95 -8.27 -20.21
C GLU A 265 -14.15 -6.79 -20.57
N ALA A 266 -15.40 -6.33 -20.68
CA ALA A 266 -15.70 -4.92 -20.92
C ALA A 266 -15.28 -4.03 -19.73
N ASP A 267 -15.48 -4.48 -18.49
CA ASP A 267 -15.02 -3.77 -17.30
C ASP A 267 -13.50 -3.64 -17.28
N LEU A 268 -12.77 -4.72 -17.59
CA LEU A 268 -11.32 -4.72 -17.71
C LEU A 268 -10.85 -3.74 -18.79
N ALA A 269 -11.41 -3.80 -19.98
CA ALA A 269 -11.04 -2.95 -21.11
C ALA A 269 -11.30 -1.46 -20.83
N ALA A 270 -12.42 -1.15 -20.17
CA ALA A 270 -12.86 0.22 -19.89
C ALA A 270 -12.13 0.88 -18.71
N TYR A 271 -11.47 0.12 -17.84
CA TYR A 271 -10.80 0.67 -16.65
C TYR A 271 -9.78 1.77 -17.02
N GLN A 272 -9.82 2.88 -16.29
CA GLN A 272 -8.83 3.96 -16.41
C GLN A 272 -8.33 4.37 -15.01
N PRO A 273 -7.01 4.48 -14.82
CA PRO A 273 -6.45 5.12 -13.63
C PRO A 273 -6.74 6.62 -13.64
N VAL A 274 -6.76 7.24 -12.47
CA VAL A 274 -7.05 8.68 -12.33
C VAL A 274 -5.85 9.39 -11.73
N VAL A 275 -5.49 10.56 -12.25
CA VAL A 275 -4.54 11.44 -11.59
C VAL A 275 -5.31 12.48 -10.80
N ARG A 276 -5.02 12.56 -9.50
CA ARG A 276 -5.68 13.45 -8.55
C ARG A 276 -4.71 14.48 -8.00
N ASN A 277 -5.23 15.56 -7.46
CA ASN A 277 -4.42 16.48 -6.66
C ASN A 277 -4.23 15.87 -5.27
N ALA A 278 -2.99 15.75 -4.81
CA ALA A 278 -2.70 15.31 -3.45
C ALA A 278 -3.36 16.25 -2.42
N LEU A 279 -3.82 15.68 -1.32
CA LEU A 279 -4.35 16.47 -0.21
C LEU A 279 -3.20 16.78 0.75
N CYS A 280 -2.92 18.07 0.94
CA CYS A 280 -1.86 18.52 1.84
C CYS A 280 -2.44 19.41 2.93
N ASP A 281 -1.91 19.28 4.16
CA ASP A 281 -2.20 20.20 5.26
C ASP A 281 -0.94 20.45 6.10
N ASP A 282 -0.95 21.53 6.87
CA ASP A 282 0.20 21.95 7.67
C ASP A 282 0.12 21.36 9.08
N TRP A 283 1.28 20.95 9.62
CA TRP A 283 1.41 20.37 10.95
C TRP A 283 2.67 20.87 11.67
N LEU A 284 2.59 21.10 12.99
CA LEU A 284 3.66 21.62 13.86
C LEU A 284 4.28 22.94 13.35
N ALA A 285 3.58 23.73 12.56
CA ALA A 285 4.06 24.92 11.89
C ALA A 285 5.29 24.71 10.96
N LEU A 286 5.95 23.59 11.04
CA LEU A 286 7.20 23.26 10.32
C LEU A 286 6.97 22.40 9.08
N TYR A 287 5.96 21.55 9.10
CA TYR A 287 5.79 20.52 8.09
C TYR A 287 4.51 20.72 7.28
N ARG A 288 4.61 20.48 5.98
CA ARG A 288 3.48 20.23 5.10
C ARG A 288 3.39 18.73 4.86
N VAL A 289 2.36 18.11 5.40
CA VAL A 289 2.07 16.69 5.25
C VAL A 289 1.12 16.51 4.08
N CYS A 290 1.52 15.74 3.10
CA CYS A 290 0.74 15.46 1.90
C CYS A 290 0.44 13.98 1.79
N GLY A 291 -0.80 13.63 1.51
CA GLY A 291 -1.22 12.24 1.36
C GLY A 291 -2.24 12.06 0.24
N PHE A 292 -2.69 10.84 0.09
CA PHE A 292 -3.63 10.49 -0.97
C PHE A 292 -5.05 11.00 -0.62
N PRO A 293 -5.74 11.68 -1.56
CA PRO A 293 -7.11 12.16 -1.34
C PRO A 293 -8.12 10.99 -1.41
N PRO A 294 -9.38 11.19 -1.07
CA PRO A 294 -10.42 10.19 -1.35
C PRO A 294 -10.42 9.72 -2.82
N PRO A 295 -10.63 8.43 -3.06
CA PRO A 295 -11.29 7.44 -2.20
C PRO A 295 -10.45 6.89 -1.04
N SER A 296 -9.18 7.32 -0.86
CA SER A 296 -8.50 7.03 0.40
C SER A 296 -9.04 7.91 1.54
N SER A 297 -9.34 7.28 2.65
CA SER A 297 -9.65 7.96 3.91
C SER A 297 -8.40 8.22 4.75
N GLY A 298 -7.28 7.60 4.35
CA GLY A 298 -6.09 7.51 5.17
C GLY A 298 -5.53 8.87 5.57
N HIS A 299 -5.23 9.72 4.58
CA HIS A 299 -4.65 11.03 4.87
C HIS A 299 -5.59 11.94 5.69
N VAL A 300 -6.88 11.95 5.36
CA VAL A 300 -7.87 12.73 6.13
C VAL A 300 -7.85 12.33 7.59
N ALA A 301 -7.92 11.01 7.89
CA ALA A 301 -7.93 10.53 9.26
C ALA A 301 -6.59 10.73 9.98
N VAL A 302 -5.45 10.51 9.29
CA VAL A 302 -4.10 10.81 9.83
C VAL A 302 -4.02 12.28 10.24
N MET A 303 -4.37 13.21 9.37
CA MET A 303 -4.30 14.64 9.67
C MET A 303 -5.29 15.07 10.76
N GLN A 304 -6.49 14.48 10.80
CA GLN A 304 -7.43 14.73 11.91
C GLN A 304 -6.80 14.29 13.23
N ILE A 305 -6.23 13.08 13.32
CA ILE A 305 -5.58 12.61 14.56
C ILE A 305 -4.46 13.56 14.98
N LEU A 306 -3.55 13.91 14.07
CA LEU A 306 -2.42 14.80 14.36
C LEU A 306 -2.87 16.19 14.86
N LYS A 307 -3.86 16.81 14.19
CA LYS A 307 -4.37 18.13 14.57
C LYS A 307 -5.22 18.09 15.84
N LEU A 308 -6.01 17.05 16.05
CA LEU A 308 -6.78 16.87 17.29
C LEU A 308 -5.85 16.76 18.51
N LEU A 309 -4.74 16.01 18.40
CA LEU A 309 -3.72 15.94 19.45
C LEU A 309 -3.08 17.30 19.69
N GLN A 310 -2.80 18.08 18.66
CA GLN A 310 -2.26 19.44 18.78
C GLN A 310 -3.25 20.40 19.48
N PHE A 311 -4.55 20.22 19.25
CA PHE A 311 -5.60 21.06 19.86
C PHE A 311 -6.05 20.58 21.24
N ALA A 312 -5.64 19.38 21.66
CA ALA A 312 -5.83 18.83 23.01
C ALA A 312 -4.48 18.52 23.66
N PRO A 313 -3.64 19.56 23.94
CA PRO A 313 -2.30 19.35 24.49
C PRO A 313 -2.34 18.76 25.91
N SER A 314 -1.26 18.13 26.33
CA SER A 314 -1.02 17.67 27.68
C SER A 314 0.37 18.08 28.14
N SER A 315 0.54 18.25 29.44
CA SER A 315 1.84 18.47 30.09
C SER A 315 2.55 17.14 30.43
N ALA A 316 1.83 16.00 30.36
CA ALA A 316 2.43 14.69 30.60
C ALA A 316 3.41 14.32 29.48
N PRO A 317 4.53 13.68 29.80
CA PRO A 317 5.45 13.15 28.79
C PRO A 317 4.74 12.19 27.83
N ALA A 318 5.01 12.33 26.54
CA ALA A 318 4.42 11.43 25.54
C ALA A 318 4.99 10.01 25.61
N LEU A 319 6.26 9.88 26.01
CA LEU A 319 6.95 8.60 26.19
C LEU A 319 7.25 8.38 27.68
N ASP A 320 6.99 7.16 28.13
CA ASP A 320 7.40 6.63 29.41
C ASP A 320 8.34 5.45 29.17
N ALA A 321 9.57 5.52 29.69
CA ALA A 321 10.62 4.53 29.44
C ALA A 321 10.83 4.17 27.94
N GLY A 322 10.64 5.16 27.05
CA GLY A 322 10.80 4.99 25.60
C GLY A 322 9.59 4.36 24.88
N VAL A 323 8.47 4.17 25.57
CA VAL A 323 7.22 3.64 25.04
C VAL A 323 6.12 4.69 25.18
N PRO A 324 5.12 4.77 24.28
CA PRO A 324 4.00 5.70 24.45
C PRO A 324 3.33 5.52 25.81
N GLY A 325 3.31 6.62 26.60
CA GLY A 325 2.75 6.65 27.96
C GLY A 325 1.22 6.57 27.95
N GLU A 326 0.61 6.26 29.12
CA GLU A 326 -0.82 6.02 29.24
C GLU A 326 -1.67 7.26 28.86
N ASP A 327 -1.21 8.46 29.23
CA ASP A 327 -1.90 9.70 28.89
C ASP A 327 -1.87 9.96 27.37
N PHE A 328 -0.72 9.70 26.71
CA PHE A 328 -0.61 9.85 25.27
C PHE A 328 -1.49 8.84 24.54
N VAL A 329 -1.47 7.56 24.94
CA VAL A 329 -2.31 6.50 24.35
C VAL A 329 -3.79 6.81 24.52
N HIS A 330 -4.20 7.34 25.70
CA HIS A 330 -5.57 7.78 25.94
C HIS A 330 -5.97 8.88 24.93
N ARG A 331 -5.26 10.02 24.92
CA ARG A 331 -5.60 11.16 24.04
C ARG A 331 -5.56 10.79 22.55
N TYR A 332 -4.57 10.00 22.17
CA TYR A 332 -4.47 9.48 20.79
C TYR A 332 -5.69 8.63 20.44
N SER A 333 -6.11 7.72 21.30
CA SER A 333 -7.27 6.87 21.06
C SER A 333 -8.57 7.67 20.98
N GLU A 334 -8.72 8.72 21.78
CA GLU A 334 -9.86 9.63 21.71
C GLU A 334 -9.87 10.43 20.40
N ALA A 335 -8.72 10.98 19.99
CA ALA A 335 -8.55 11.65 18.70
C ALA A 335 -8.87 10.70 17.52
N ALA A 336 -8.41 9.47 17.61
CA ALA A 336 -8.67 8.43 16.61
C ALA A 336 -10.17 8.11 16.50
N ARG A 337 -10.90 7.99 17.63
CA ARG A 337 -12.36 7.76 17.62
C ARG A 337 -13.08 8.86 16.85
N LEU A 338 -12.74 10.12 17.10
CA LEU A 338 -13.31 11.26 16.40
C LEU A 338 -13.05 11.21 14.90
N ALA A 339 -11.81 10.90 14.51
CA ALA A 339 -11.40 10.78 13.10
C ALA A 339 -12.11 9.62 12.38
N PHE A 340 -12.21 8.46 13.03
CA PHE A 340 -12.87 7.28 12.44
C PHE A 340 -14.39 7.45 12.37
N ALA A 341 -15.01 8.18 13.28
CA ALA A 341 -16.42 8.54 13.20
C ALA A 341 -16.70 9.37 11.93
N ASP A 342 -15.88 10.41 11.67
CA ASP A 342 -16.01 11.25 10.49
C ASP A 342 -15.70 10.45 9.20
N ARG A 343 -14.66 9.62 9.22
CA ARG A 343 -14.31 8.70 8.12
C ARG A 343 -15.49 7.84 7.70
N ALA A 344 -16.16 7.24 8.68
CA ALA A 344 -17.26 6.31 8.43
C ALA A 344 -18.50 6.99 7.81
N ALA A 345 -18.71 8.26 8.08
CA ALA A 345 -19.86 9.01 7.59
C ALA A 345 -19.61 9.71 6.24
N TYR A 346 -18.41 10.27 6.03
CA TYR A 346 -18.21 11.23 4.94
C TYR A 346 -17.31 10.75 3.81
N VAL A 347 -16.34 9.84 4.07
CA VAL A 347 -15.30 9.55 3.07
C VAL A 347 -15.70 8.40 2.15
N ALA A 348 -15.74 8.69 0.84
CA ALA A 348 -15.99 7.73 -0.22
C ALA A 348 -15.40 8.24 -1.55
N ASP A 349 -15.66 7.55 -2.66
CA ASP A 349 -15.23 7.94 -4.00
C ASP A 349 -15.82 9.32 -4.39
N PRO A 350 -14.97 10.34 -4.65
CA PRO A 350 -15.41 11.69 -4.98
C PRO A 350 -16.16 11.80 -6.32
N ALA A 351 -16.10 10.79 -7.16
CA ALA A 351 -16.92 10.75 -8.39
C ALA A 351 -18.41 10.45 -8.10
N PHE A 352 -18.73 9.93 -6.90
CA PHE A 352 -20.08 9.52 -6.48
C PHE A 352 -20.59 10.28 -5.24
N VAL A 353 -19.67 10.81 -4.43
CA VAL A 353 -20.01 11.49 -3.17
C VAL A 353 -19.26 12.81 -3.09
N SER A 354 -20.01 13.90 -3.07
CA SER A 354 -19.43 15.24 -2.90
C SER A 354 -18.88 15.42 -1.48
N PRO A 355 -17.69 16.04 -1.34
CA PRO A 355 -17.16 16.38 -0.02
C PRO A 355 -18.01 17.46 0.67
N PRO A 356 -18.02 17.51 2.01
CA PRO A 356 -18.64 18.62 2.75
C PRO A 356 -18.11 19.97 2.26
N ALA A 357 -18.97 20.96 2.10
CA ALA A 357 -18.66 22.29 1.55
C ALA A 357 -17.87 22.28 0.22
N GLY A 358 -18.00 21.24 -0.58
CA GLY A 358 -17.28 21.11 -1.86
C GLY A 358 -15.79 20.82 -1.75
N SER A 359 -15.25 20.56 -0.56
CA SER A 359 -13.82 20.31 -0.35
C SER A 359 -13.55 19.37 0.81
N TRP A 360 -12.70 18.35 0.61
CA TRP A 360 -12.22 17.49 1.71
C TRP A 360 -11.45 18.23 2.79
N ARG A 361 -10.96 19.44 2.51
CA ARG A 361 -10.33 20.31 3.52
C ARG A 361 -11.29 20.78 4.62
N SER A 362 -12.61 20.74 4.39
CA SER A 362 -13.60 21.03 5.42
C SER A 362 -13.51 20.10 6.63
N LEU A 363 -13.12 18.83 6.40
CA LEU A 363 -12.85 17.85 7.46
C LEU A 363 -11.53 18.13 8.21
N LEU A 364 -10.65 18.97 7.67
CA LEU A 364 -9.35 19.35 8.25
C LEU A 364 -9.33 20.80 8.76
N ALA A 365 -10.45 21.53 8.65
CA ALA A 365 -10.53 22.91 9.06
C ALA A 365 -10.24 23.08 10.57
N ASP A 366 -9.36 24.01 10.91
CA ASP A 366 -8.90 24.21 12.29
C ASP A 366 -10.04 24.46 13.28
N ASP A 367 -11.00 25.31 12.91
CA ASP A 367 -12.13 25.62 13.78
C ASP A 367 -12.99 24.39 14.05
N TYR A 368 -13.24 23.59 13.02
CA TYR A 368 -13.95 22.32 13.15
C TYR A 368 -13.21 21.37 14.09
N LEU A 369 -11.90 21.16 13.85
CA LEU A 369 -11.10 20.24 14.66
C LEU A 369 -10.88 20.75 16.09
N ARG A 370 -10.73 22.07 16.31
CA ARG A 370 -10.72 22.66 17.67
C ARG A 370 -12.02 22.40 18.43
N GLN A 371 -13.15 22.50 17.73
CA GLN A 371 -14.44 22.15 18.35
C GLN A 371 -14.50 20.67 18.71
N ARG A 372 -14.07 19.78 17.80
CA ARG A 372 -14.02 18.32 18.04
C ARG A 372 -13.08 17.97 19.20
N ALA A 373 -11.91 18.60 19.27
CA ALA A 373 -10.90 18.35 20.31
C ALA A 373 -11.42 18.62 21.74
N ARG A 374 -12.40 19.50 21.91
CA ARG A 374 -13.06 19.74 23.24
C ARG A 374 -13.76 18.52 23.82
N SER A 375 -14.06 17.51 22.98
CA SER A 375 -14.64 16.25 23.43
C SER A 375 -13.61 15.29 24.03
N ILE A 376 -12.31 15.55 23.86
CA ILE A 376 -11.23 14.75 24.46
C ILE A 376 -11.11 15.15 25.93
N GLY A 377 -11.74 14.38 26.81
CA GLY A 377 -11.75 14.59 28.24
C GLY A 377 -10.85 13.61 29.00
N PRO A 378 -10.88 13.59 30.33
CA PRO A 378 -10.05 12.71 31.17
C PRO A 378 -10.49 11.24 31.13
N ARG A 379 -11.69 10.95 30.64
CA ARG A 379 -12.25 9.60 30.50
C ARG A 379 -12.50 9.26 29.02
N SER A 380 -12.45 7.99 28.70
CA SER A 380 -12.78 7.51 27.35
C SER A 380 -14.23 7.83 26.98
N MET A 381 -14.43 8.36 25.77
CA MET A 381 -15.76 8.50 25.16
C MET A 381 -16.32 7.16 24.66
N GLN A 382 -15.52 6.09 24.68
CA GLN A 382 -15.81 4.74 24.18
C GLN A 382 -16.13 4.70 22.68
N GLN A 383 -17.12 5.46 22.22
CA GLN A 383 -17.51 5.62 20.83
C GLN A 383 -17.85 7.07 20.52
N ALA A 384 -17.27 7.61 19.46
CA ALA A 384 -17.55 8.95 18.96
C ALA A 384 -18.68 8.91 17.92
N GLN A 385 -19.45 10.01 17.87
CA GLN A 385 -20.36 10.28 16.77
C GLN A 385 -19.67 11.11 15.69
N PRO A 386 -20.06 10.99 14.41
CA PRO A 386 -19.59 11.88 13.37
C PRO A 386 -19.84 13.34 13.74
N GLY A 387 -18.89 14.20 13.45
CA GLY A 387 -19.08 15.64 13.63
C GLY A 387 -19.92 16.24 12.50
N ALA A 388 -20.12 17.54 12.55
CA ALA A 388 -20.83 18.29 11.51
C ALA A 388 -19.91 19.36 10.93
N PRO A 389 -18.97 19.01 10.02
CA PRO A 389 -18.17 20.00 9.32
C PRO A 389 -19.07 20.89 8.46
N ALA A 390 -18.63 22.11 8.15
CA ALA A 390 -19.40 23.03 7.32
C ALA A 390 -19.85 22.34 6.02
N GLY A 391 -21.14 22.51 5.66
CA GLY A 391 -21.73 21.93 4.46
C GLY A 391 -21.90 20.40 4.48
N ALA A 392 -21.80 19.76 5.66
CA ALA A 392 -22.04 18.32 5.77
C ALA A 392 -23.51 17.97 5.50
N VAL A 393 -23.70 16.92 4.70
CA VAL A 393 -25.00 16.27 4.51
C VAL A 393 -25.04 15.02 5.40
N ALA A 394 -26.16 14.81 6.08
CA ALA A 394 -26.32 13.64 6.96
C ALA A 394 -26.31 12.34 6.14
N MET A 395 -25.27 11.54 6.33
CA MET A 395 -25.11 10.22 5.71
C MET A 395 -25.21 9.12 6.77
N GLY A 396 -25.51 7.90 6.33
CA GLY A 396 -25.42 6.71 7.15
C GLY A 396 -23.96 6.35 7.45
N THR A 397 -23.73 5.71 8.59
CA THR A 397 -22.39 5.33 9.05
C THR A 397 -22.09 3.89 8.65
N GLN A 398 -20.97 3.66 7.96
CA GLN A 398 -20.48 2.32 7.66
C GLN A 398 -19.89 1.67 8.91
N ALA A 399 -20.26 0.41 9.17
CA ALA A 399 -19.57 -0.42 10.17
C ALA A 399 -18.14 -0.74 9.71
N GLU A 400 -17.18 -0.81 10.65
CA GLU A 400 -15.82 -1.25 10.35
C GLU A 400 -15.80 -2.73 9.93
N GLN A 401 -14.90 -3.04 9.00
CA GLN A 401 -14.68 -4.37 8.46
C GLN A 401 -13.22 -4.77 8.68
N PRO A 402 -12.92 -6.06 8.84
CA PRO A 402 -11.54 -6.55 8.92
C PRO A 402 -10.79 -6.30 7.60
N GLU A 403 -9.62 -5.69 7.67
CA GLU A 403 -8.72 -5.46 6.54
C GLU A 403 -7.31 -5.88 6.97
N HIS A 404 -6.54 -6.67 6.18
CA HIS A 404 -5.27 -7.25 6.68
C HIS A 404 -4.13 -7.38 5.66
N GLY A 405 -4.33 -7.16 4.37
CA GLY A 405 -3.32 -7.28 3.32
C GLY A 405 -2.41 -6.06 3.17
N THR A 406 -1.91 -5.82 1.97
CA THR A 406 -1.20 -4.61 1.56
C THR A 406 0.33 -4.68 1.71
N SER A 407 1.04 -3.94 0.85
CA SER A 407 2.48 -3.63 0.94
C SER A 407 2.70 -2.13 0.76
N HIS A 408 3.80 -1.58 1.31
CA HIS A 408 4.19 -0.19 1.11
C HIS A 408 5.60 -0.07 0.54
N ILE A 409 5.83 0.98 -0.25
CA ILE A 409 7.08 1.28 -0.95
C ILE A 409 7.38 2.76 -0.78
N SER A 410 8.55 3.10 -0.23
CA SER A 410 9.09 4.46 -0.13
C SER A 410 10.38 4.54 -0.94
N ILE A 411 10.48 5.53 -1.85
CA ILE A 411 11.64 5.70 -2.74
C ILE A 411 12.01 7.17 -2.84
N VAL A 412 13.32 7.45 -2.87
CA VAL A 412 13.89 8.72 -3.32
C VAL A 412 14.99 8.40 -4.33
N ASP A 413 14.94 9.01 -5.52
CA ASP A 413 15.96 8.82 -6.56
C ASP A 413 17.12 9.83 -6.46
N GLY A 414 18.12 9.65 -7.34
CA GLY A 414 19.32 10.47 -7.36
C GLY A 414 19.09 11.94 -7.73
N ASP A 415 17.93 12.28 -8.30
CA ASP A 415 17.52 13.65 -8.62
C ASP A 415 16.68 14.28 -7.49
N GLY A 416 16.44 13.56 -6.39
CA GLY A 416 15.60 14.00 -5.28
C GLY A 416 14.10 13.88 -5.54
N ARG A 417 13.69 13.21 -6.61
CA ARG A 417 12.29 12.84 -6.85
C ARG A 417 11.90 11.71 -5.93
N ALA A 418 10.63 11.65 -5.54
CA ALA A 418 10.22 10.68 -4.53
C ALA A 418 8.88 10.03 -4.82
N ILE A 419 8.72 8.83 -4.28
CA ILE A 419 7.48 8.08 -4.25
C ILE A 419 7.15 7.64 -2.84
N ALA A 420 5.86 7.70 -2.50
CA ALA A 420 5.21 6.90 -1.49
C ALA A 420 4.09 6.12 -2.18
N MET A 421 4.16 4.80 -2.21
CA MET A 421 3.17 3.94 -2.87
C MET A 421 2.69 2.86 -1.92
N THR A 422 1.37 2.72 -1.80
CA THR A 422 0.74 1.61 -1.08
C THR A 422 -0.09 0.79 -2.05
N THR A 423 0.12 -0.53 -2.08
CA THR A 423 -0.41 -1.46 -3.06
C THR A 423 -1.02 -2.69 -2.37
N THR A 424 -2.11 -3.22 -2.91
CA THR A 424 -2.91 -4.22 -2.20
C THR A 424 -3.65 -5.16 -3.14
N ILE A 425 -4.04 -6.31 -2.60
CA ILE A 425 -5.13 -7.17 -3.07
C ILE A 425 -6.24 -7.28 -2.01
N GLU A 426 -6.28 -6.39 -1.04
CA GLU A 426 -7.11 -6.22 0.16
C GLU A 426 -6.77 -7.24 1.26
N ALA A 427 -7.48 -8.34 1.42
CA ALA A 427 -7.21 -9.35 2.45
C ALA A 427 -5.95 -10.16 2.14
N VAL A 428 -5.36 -10.76 3.18
CA VAL A 428 -4.30 -11.76 2.99
C VAL A 428 -4.82 -12.87 2.06
N TRP A 429 -4.15 -13.07 0.92
CA TRP A 429 -4.53 -13.97 -0.19
C TRP A 429 -5.69 -13.48 -1.08
N GLY A 430 -6.14 -12.25 -0.96
CA GLY A 430 -7.18 -11.67 -1.79
C GLY A 430 -8.48 -12.50 -1.82
N SER A 431 -9.05 -12.65 -2.99
CA SER A 431 -10.26 -13.50 -3.22
C SER A 431 -10.00 -15.01 -3.18
N ARG A 432 -8.76 -15.46 -2.98
CA ARG A 432 -8.27 -16.84 -3.12
C ARG A 432 -8.32 -17.38 -4.56
N ILE A 433 -8.55 -16.54 -5.53
CA ILE A 433 -8.49 -16.91 -6.95
C ILE A 433 -7.07 -16.70 -7.46
N LEU A 434 -6.41 -17.80 -7.83
CA LEU A 434 -5.09 -17.77 -8.48
C LEU A 434 -5.29 -17.89 -10.00
N ALA A 435 -5.03 -16.81 -10.73
CA ALA A 435 -5.14 -16.74 -12.18
C ALA A 435 -3.78 -17.07 -12.83
N ASP A 436 -3.75 -18.01 -13.74
CA ASP A 436 -2.55 -18.39 -14.49
C ASP A 436 -2.42 -17.65 -15.84
N GLY A 437 -3.34 -16.74 -16.13
CA GLY A 437 -3.38 -15.98 -17.38
C GLY A 437 -3.76 -16.80 -18.61
N GLY A 438 -4.39 -17.96 -18.42
CA GLY A 438 -4.77 -18.86 -19.50
C GLY A 438 -3.60 -19.70 -20.05
N THR A 439 -2.47 -19.73 -19.34
CA THR A 439 -1.26 -20.42 -19.78
C THR A 439 -1.32 -21.94 -19.54
N GLY A 440 -2.14 -22.39 -18.61
CA GLY A 440 -2.16 -23.79 -18.15
C GLY A 440 -0.91 -24.22 -17.37
N LEU A 441 0.01 -23.29 -17.09
CA LEU A 441 1.22 -23.54 -16.31
C LEU A 441 0.94 -23.46 -14.81
N PRO A 442 1.77 -24.10 -13.96
CA PRO A 442 1.65 -23.97 -12.50
C PRO A 442 1.89 -22.54 -12.01
N GLY A 443 1.14 -22.12 -10.99
CA GLY A 443 1.25 -20.81 -10.37
C GLY A 443 0.32 -19.77 -10.99
N GLY A 444 0.78 -18.52 -11.04
CA GLY A 444 0.02 -17.37 -11.48
C GLY A 444 0.08 -16.22 -10.49
N PHE A 445 -0.96 -15.39 -10.45
CA PHE A 445 -1.12 -14.26 -9.55
C PHE A 445 -2.50 -14.26 -8.89
N LEU A 446 -2.57 -13.76 -7.68
CA LEU A 446 -3.83 -13.68 -6.93
C LEU A 446 -4.66 -12.48 -7.38
N LEU A 447 -5.98 -12.66 -7.41
CA LEU A 447 -6.94 -11.59 -7.64
C LEU A 447 -7.36 -10.98 -6.30
N ASN A 448 -7.61 -9.68 -6.32
CA ASN A 448 -8.09 -8.91 -5.18
C ASN A 448 -9.47 -9.36 -4.70
N ASN A 449 -9.81 -8.97 -3.47
CA ASN A 449 -11.18 -8.98 -2.95
C ASN A 449 -11.63 -7.57 -2.55
N GLU A 450 -11.18 -6.57 -3.30
CA GLU A 450 -11.25 -5.16 -2.93
C GLU A 450 -12.66 -4.62 -2.73
N LEU A 451 -13.68 -5.25 -3.37
CA LEU A 451 -15.06 -4.80 -3.24
C LEU A 451 -15.60 -4.99 -1.81
N THR A 452 -14.95 -5.81 -0.97
CA THR A 452 -15.33 -5.94 0.44
C THR A 452 -15.00 -4.71 1.28
N ASP A 453 -14.25 -3.75 0.75
CA ASP A 453 -14.08 -2.43 1.38
C ASP A 453 -15.32 -1.53 1.28
N PHE A 454 -16.27 -1.86 0.38
CA PHE A 454 -17.57 -1.22 0.39
C PHE A 454 -18.39 -1.59 1.63
N SER A 455 -19.34 -0.74 2.00
CA SER A 455 -20.37 -1.13 2.95
C SER A 455 -21.21 -2.28 2.39
N PHE A 456 -21.41 -3.34 3.18
CA PHE A 456 -22.27 -4.46 2.78
C PHE A 456 -23.76 -4.10 2.83
N ALA A 457 -24.12 -3.10 3.64
CA ALA A 457 -25.46 -2.53 3.63
C ALA A 457 -25.47 -1.19 2.85
N PRO A 458 -26.48 -0.93 1.99
CA PRO A 458 -26.57 0.32 1.25
C PRO A 458 -27.00 1.51 2.12
N ALA A 459 -27.67 1.25 3.24
CA ALA A 459 -28.16 2.24 4.19
C ALA A 459 -27.95 1.78 5.64
N ASP A 460 -27.96 2.74 6.58
CA ASP A 460 -27.94 2.45 8.01
C ASP A 460 -29.34 2.08 8.55
N ALA A 461 -29.42 1.76 9.84
CA ALA A 461 -30.68 1.37 10.49
C ALA A 461 -31.76 2.48 10.46
N ALA A 462 -31.39 3.73 10.22
CA ALA A 462 -32.32 4.86 10.05
C ALA A 462 -32.71 5.08 8.58
N GLY A 463 -32.31 4.21 7.66
CA GLY A 463 -32.58 4.32 6.22
C GLY A 463 -31.72 5.38 5.51
N ARG A 464 -30.71 5.94 6.14
CA ARG A 464 -29.82 6.93 5.52
C ARG A 464 -28.80 6.21 4.65
N ALA A 465 -28.64 6.65 3.41
CA ALA A 465 -27.69 6.07 2.47
C ALA A 465 -26.26 6.16 3.01
N ILE A 466 -25.50 5.06 2.93
CA ILE A 466 -24.08 5.03 3.31
C ILE A 466 -23.24 5.56 2.15
N ALA A 467 -22.33 6.50 2.43
CA ALA A 467 -21.48 7.12 1.42
C ALA A 467 -20.70 6.09 0.61
N ASN A 468 -20.13 5.09 1.29
CA ASN A 468 -19.30 4.04 0.68
C ASN A 468 -20.11 2.76 0.33
N ARG A 469 -21.40 2.88 -0.07
CA ARG A 469 -22.18 1.75 -0.61
C ARG A 469 -21.71 1.35 -2.00
N VAL A 470 -21.97 0.12 -2.39
CA VAL A 470 -21.63 -0.39 -3.74
C VAL A 470 -22.42 0.37 -4.81
N GLN A 471 -21.74 0.81 -5.86
CA GLN A 471 -22.37 1.36 -7.08
C GLN A 471 -21.49 0.98 -8.30
N PRO A 472 -22.09 0.77 -9.50
CA PRO A 472 -21.35 0.44 -10.71
C PRO A 472 -20.21 1.43 -11.00
N GLY A 473 -19.01 0.96 -11.29
CA GLY A 473 -17.85 1.79 -11.62
C GLY A 473 -17.21 2.55 -10.44
N LYS A 474 -17.79 2.49 -9.24
CA LYS A 474 -17.30 3.17 -8.04
C LYS A 474 -16.06 2.49 -7.49
N ARG A 475 -15.14 3.29 -6.92
CA ARG A 475 -13.99 2.81 -6.16
C ARG A 475 -14.35 2.66 -4.70
N PRO A 476 -14.07 1.52 -4.05
CA PRO A 476 -14.29 1.37 -2.62
C PRO A 476 -13.34 2.27 -1.83
N ARG A 477 -13.82 2.76 -0.67
CA ARG A 477 -12.98 3.52 0.26
C ARG A 477 -11.79 2.69 0.70
N SER A 478 -10.63 3.34 0.85
CA SER A 478 -9.39 2.71 1.31
C SER A 478 -8.86 3.36 2.58
N SER A 479 -8.08 2.61 3.36
CA SER A 479 -7.27 3.10 4.49
C SER A 479 -5.81 3.32 4.13
N MET A 480 -5.36 2.98 2.93
CA MET A 480 -3.99 3.17 2.47
C MET A 480 -3.56 4.63 2.56
N SER A 481 -2.44 4.88 3.25
CA SER A 481 -1.98 6.21 3.62
C SER A 481 -0.54 6.49 3.12
N PRO A 482 -0.26 6.39 1.81
CA PRO A 482 1.04 6.84 1.33
C PRO A 482 1.19 8.33 1.64
N THR A 483 2.35 8.72 2.20
CA THR A 483 2.57 10.06 2.74
C THR A 483 3.92 10.61 2.32
N LEU A 484 3.95 11.86 1.83
CA LEU A 484 5.15 12.65 1.63
C LEU A 484 5.09 13.90 2.52
N VAL A 485 6.20 14.22 3.17
CA VAL A 485 6.30 15.37 4.07
C VAL A 485 7.35 16.36 3.55
N PHE A 486 7.00 17.65 3.58
CA PHE A 486 7.85 18.74 3.12
C PHE A 486 8.12 19.73 4.25
N ASP A 487 9.32 20.31 4.27
CA ASP A 487 9.64 21.46 5.11
C ASP A 487 8.94 22.70 4.57
N ARG A 488 8.17 23.39 5.40
CA ARG A 488 7.43 24.59 4.97
C ARG A 488 8.31 25.80 4.71
N ARG A 489 9.53 25.82 5.24
CA ARG A 489 10.45 26.97 5.12
C ARG A 489 11.06 27.06 3.73
N ASP A 490 11.29 25.92 3.08
CA ASP A 490 12.01 25.86 1.80
C ASP A 490 11.40 24.89 0.78
N GLY A 491 10.31 24.21 1.14
CA GLY A 491 9.60 23.27 0.27
C GLY A 491 10.33 21.96 0.01
N ARG A 492 11.45 21.69 0.68
CA ARG A 492 12.21 20.45 0.48
C ARG A 492 11.48 19.24 1.04
N LEU A 493 11.59 18.12 0.32
CA LEU A 493 11.12 16.83 0.81
C LEU A 493 11.90 16.41 2.07
N VAL A 494 11.17 16.07 3.12
CA VAL A 494 11.66 15.63 4.43
C VAL A 494 11.49 14.12 4.60
N MET A 495 10.34 13.57 4.19
CA MET A 495 10.01 12.17 4.49
C MET A 495 9.10 11.56 3.43
N SER A 496 9.32 10.28 3.14
CA SER A 496 8.36 9.37 2.49
C SER A 496 8.04 8.25 3.45
N ALA A 497 6.76 7.97 3.68
CA ALA A 497 6.34 6.94 4.62
C ALA A 497 4.97 6.34 4.29
N GLY A 498 4.72 5.15 4.82
CA GLY A 498 3.42 4.49 4.83
C GLY A 498 3.52 3.06 5.35
N SER A 499 2.38 2.39 5.42
CA SER A 499 2.26 1.04 5.99
C SER A 499 1.21 0.23 5.26
N PRO A 500 1.33 -1.09 5.21
CA PRO A 500 0.21 -2.03 5.11
C PRO A 500 -0.49 -2.22 6.46
N GLY A 501 -1.64 -2.94 6.45
CA GLY A 501 -2.28 -3.42 7.66
C GLY A 501 -3.76 -3.07 7.81
N GLY A 502 -4.49 -2.79 6.72
CA GLY A 502 -5.91 -2.48 6.75
C GLY A 502 -6.25 -1.15 7.42
N ALA A 503 -7.37 -1.04 8.12
CA ALA A 503 -7.78 0.19 8.81
C ALA A 503 -6.73 0.73 9.82
N PRO A 504 -5.97 -0.10 10.56
CA PRO A 504 -4.84 0.33 11.39
C PRO A 504 -3.67 1.00 10.65
N ILE A 505 -3.59 0.95 9.31
CA ILE A 505 -2.60 1.71 8.51
C ILE A 505 -2.56 3.18 8.93
N ILE A 506 -3.73 3.76 9.22
CA ILE A 506 -3.88 5.15 9.67
C ILE A 506 -3.09 5.39 10.95
N HIS A 507 -3.20 4.47 11.92
CA HIS A 507 -2.47 4.56 13.19
C HIS A 507 -0.97 4.35 13.01
N TYR A 508 -0.57 3.37 12.20
CA TYR A 508 0.83 3.08 11.95
C TYR A 508 1.53 4.28 11.29
N THR A 509 0.89 4.89 10.30
CA THR A 509 1.42 6.07 9.62
C THR A 509 1.48 7.27 10.57
N ALA A 510 0.39 7.58 11.29
CA ALA A 510 0.35 8.68 12.24
C ALA A 510 1.40 8.53 13.37
N LYS A 511 1.52 7.33 13.96
CA LYS A 511 2.56 7.01 14.97
C LYS A 511 3.97 7.28 14.43
N THR A 512 4.25 6.87 13.19
CA THR A 512 5.58 7.03 12.59
C THR A 512 5.88 8.52 12.33
N LEU A 513 4.90 9.29 11.85
CA LEU A 513 5.06 10.74 11.69
C LEU A 513 5.33 11.43 13.03
N ILE A 514 4.56 11.10 14.08
CA ILE A 514 4.76 11.63 15.43
C ILE A 514 6.16 11.25 15.94
N GLY A 515 6.51 9.97 15.89
CA GLY A 515 7.79 9.48 16.39
C GLY A 515 9.00 10.15 15.72
N THR A 516 8.93 10.33 14.39
CA THR A 516 10.05 10.93 13.65
C THR A 516 10.08 12.45 13.70
N LEU A 517 8.95 13.12 13.51
CA LEU A 517 8.91 14.57 13.26
C LEU A 517 8.64 15.38 14.54
N GLU A 518 7.91 14.83 15.52
CA GLU A 518 7.61 15.50 16.78
C GLU A 518 8.57 15.05 17.89
N TRP A 519 8.83 13.74 18.00
CA TRP A 519 9.71 13.21 19.05
C TRP A 519 11.18 13.10 18.62
N GLY A 520 11.50 13.34 17.35
CA GLY A 520 12.87 13.35 16.82
C GLY A 520 13.54 11.98 16.78
N LEU A 521 12.76 10.90 16.79
CA LEU A 521 13.30 9.54 16.71
C LEU A 521 13.82 9.24 15.30
N ASP A 522 14.83 8.39 15.23
CA ASP A 522 15.23 7.75 13.97
C ASP A 522 14.05 6.95 13.37
N PRO A 523 13.88 6.87 12.04
CA PRO A 523 12.77 6.15 11.41
C PRO A 523 12.62 4.71 11.89
N GLN A 524 13.74 3.98 12.07
CA GLN A 524 13.68 2.61 12.55
C GLN A 524 13.17 2.53 13.99
N ALA A 525 13.60 3.46 14.86
CA ALA A 525 13.13 3.53 16.24
C ALA A 525 11.64 3.91 16.31
N ALA A 526 11.19 4.88 15.51
CA ALA A 526 9.79 5.27 15.45
C ALA A 526 8.88 4.12 14.95
N ILE A 527 9.33 3.35 13.96
CA ILE A 527 8.66 2.17 13.44
C ILE A 527 8.57 1.07 14.51
N ALA A 528 9.65 0.87 15.26
CA ALA A 528 9.75 -0.16 16.29
C ALA A 528 8.89 0.12 17.53
N LEU A 529 8.40 1.35 17.74
CA LEU A 529 7.45 1.64 18.82
C LEU A 529 6.23 0.71 18.77
N PRO A 530 5.65 0.34 19.94
CA PRO A 530 4.41 -0.41 19.97
C PRO A 530 3.31 0.23 19.13
N ASN A 531 2.50 -0.58 18.47
CA ASN A 531 1.33 -0.13 17.73
C ASN A 531 0.12 -0.01 18.67
N PHE A 532 -0.71 0.99 18.45
CA PHE A 532 -1.92 1.26 19.24
C PHE A 532 -2.87 2.17 18.47
N GLY A 533 -4.12 2.29 18.94
CA GLY A 533 -5.12 3.19 18.39
C GLY A 533 -6.55 2.77 18.72
N SER A 534 -7.51 3.31 17.98
CA SER A 534 -8.92 2.91 18.03
C SER A 534 -9.59 3.15 16.68
N LEU A 535 -10.39 2.21 16.24
CA LEU A 535 -11.22 2.31 15.03
C LEU A 535 -12.64 2.81 15.35
N ASN A 536 -12.78 3.63 16.40
CA ASN A 536 -14.03 4.07 17.00
C ASN A 536 -14.76 2.99 17.82
N GLY A 537 -14.00 2.03 18.35
CA GLY A 537 -14.44 0.97 19.24
C GLY A 537 -13.44 0.78 20.37
N PRO A 538 -13.03 -0.45 20.68
CA PRO A 538 -12.01 -0.72 21.70
C PRO A 538 -10.71 0.06 21.45
N THR A 539 -9.97 0.34 22.50
CA THR A 539 -8.58 0.78 22.40
C THR A 539 -7.72 -0.45 22.10
N LEU A 540 -7.11 -0.44 20.92
CA LEU A 540 -6.24 -1.50 20.44
C LEU A 540 -4.82 -1.26 20.94
N LEU A 541 -4.21 -2.25 21.54
CA LEU A 541 -2.80 -2.25 21.94
C LEU A 541 -2.09 -3.45 21.32
N GLU A 542 -0.85 -3.26 20.85
CA GLU A 542 -0.03 -4.36 20.36
C GLU A 542 0.29 -5.32 21.52
N ARG A 543 -0.09 -6.59 21.34
CA ARG A 543 -0.02 -7.65 22.35
C ARG A 543 1.37 -7.73 22.99
N GLY A 544 1.40 -7.70 24.34
CA GLY A 544 2.61 -7.85 25.13
C GLY A 544 3.65 -6.73 24.97
N ARG A 545 3.27 -5.59 24.37
CA ARG A 545 4.19 -4.46 24.14
C ARG A 545 3.96 -3.28 25.09
N PHE A 546 2.90 -3.31 25.90
CA PHE A 546 2.58 -2.30 26.91
C PHE A 546 2.65 -2.90 28.31
N ALA A 547 3.09 -2.12 29.28
CA ALA A 547 3.13 -2.54 30.68
C ALA A 547 1.73 -2.82 31.22
N PRO A 548 1.54 -3.80 32.12
CA PRO A 548 0.25 -4.02 32.77
C PRO A 548 -0.31 -2.78 33.46
N SER A 549 0.55 -1.95 34.04
CA SER A 549 0.15 -0.67 34.66
C SER A 549 -0.48 0.29 33.65
N THR A 550 0.04 0.40 32.44
CA THR A 550 -0.54 1.21 31.36
C THR A 550 -1.93 0.69 30.97
N ILE A 551 -2.10 -0.64 30.85
CA ILE A 551 -3.38 -1.26 30.53
C ILE A 551 -4.42 -0.96 31.62
N GLU A 552 -4.06 -1.13 32.89
CA GLU A 552 -4.96 -0.86 34.02
C GLU A 552 -5.31 0.64 34.15
N ALA A 553 -4.36 1.53 33.90
CA ALA A 553 -4.61 2.97 33.89
C ALA A 553 -5.60 3.37 32.78
N LEU A 554 -5.49 2.78 31.58
CA LEU A 554 -6.46 2.99 30.50
C LEU A 554 -7.85 2.46 30.87
N LYS A 555 -7.94 1.27 31.47
CA LYS A 555 -9.21 0.72 31.97
C LYS A 555 -9.83 1.61 33.03
N ALA A 556 -9.04 2.15 33.97
CA ALA A 556 -9.50 3.08 34.98
C ALA A 556 -10.09 4.39 34.38
N ARG A 557 -9.58 4.82 33.21
CA ARG A 557 -10.16 5.91 32.42
C ARG A 557 -11.41 5.49 31.63
N GLY A 558 -11.84 4.23 31.70
CA GLY A 558 -13.05 3.70 31.02
C GLY A 558 -12.81 3.14 29.61
N HIS A 559 -11.56 2.90 29.20
CA HIS A 559 -11.30 2.22 27.93
C HIS A 559 -11.68 0.75 27.99
N ALA A 560 -12.40 0.26 26.97
CA ALA A 560 -12.39 -1.15 26.60
C ALA A 560 -11.07 -1.43 25.90
N VAL A 561 -10.11 -2.10 26.57
CA VAL A 561 -8.79 -2.39 26.01
C VAL A 561 -8.79 -3.77 25.37
N GLN A 562 -8.28 -3.85 24.13
CA GLN A 562 -8.10 -5.08 23.39
C GLN A 562 -6.64 -5.22 22.94
N GLU A 563 -5.95 -6.25 23.39
CA GLU A 563 -4.64 -6.61 22.87
C GLU A 563 -4.79 -7.44 21.59
N SER A 564 -4.10 -7.02 20.54
CA SER A 564 -4.13 -7.63 19.21
C SER A 564 -2.74 -7.68 18.58
N ASP A 565 -2.53 -8.60 17.66
CA ASP A 565 -1.29 -8.69 16.88
C ASP A 565 -1.29 -7.60 15.79
N LEU A 566 -1.07 -6.36 16.18
CA LEU A 566 -1.10 -5.21 15.28
C LEU A 566 0.12 -5.21 14.34
N THR A 567 0.11 -6.11 13.35
CA THR A 567 1.21 -6.37 12.43
C THR A 567 1.28 -5.30 11.36
N SER A 568 1.95 -4.20 11.66
CA SER A 568 2.33 -3.20 10.66
C SER A 568 3.41 -3.74 9.69
N GLY A 569 3.72 -2.98 8.66
CA GLY A 569 4.81 -3.27 7.72
C GLY A 569 5.35 -1.95 7.20
N LEU A 570 5.57 -1.02 8.13
CA LEU A 570 6.01 0.34 7.88
C LEU A 570 7.30 0.38 7.06
N GLN A 571 7.34 1.27 6.09
CA GLN A 571 8.53 1.65 5.36
C GLN A 571 8.63 3.18 5.39
N ALA A 572 9.78 3.70 5.77
CA ALA A 572 9.99 5.14 5.85
C ALA A 572 11.40 5.53 5.41
N LEU A 573 11.50 6.68 4.74
CA LEU A 573 12.76 7.34 4.42
C LEU A 573 12.69 8.76 4.98
N LEU A 574 13.65 9.14 5.82
CA LEU A 574 13.76 10.45 6.45
C LEU A 574 15.04 11.15 6.02
N ARG A 575 14.94 12.39 5.60
CA ARG A 575 16.09 13.24 5.27
C ARG A 575 16.76 13.75 6.54
N THR A 576 18.07 13.57 6.62
CA THR A 576 18.94 14.10 7.68
C THR A 576 20.04 14.97 7.06
N PRO A 577 20.81 15.72 7.86
CA PRO A 577 21.98 16.45 7.34
C PRO A 577 23.01 15.55 6.65
N GLN A 578 23.07 14.27 7.01
CA GLN A 578 24.00 13.27 6.47
C GLN A 578 23.47 12.51 5.24
N GLY A 579 22.20 12.74 4.85
CA GLY A 579 21.53 12.04 3.77
C GLY A 579 20.23 11.37 4.22
N TRP A 580 19.79 10.35 3.49
CA TRP A 580 18.55 9.61 3.77
C TRP A 580 18.79 8.49 4.77
N ARG A 581 18.01 8.44 5.82
CA ARG A 581 17.90 7.30 6.72
C ARG A 581 16.63 6.53 6.43
N GLY A 582 16.73 5.20 6.47
CA GLY A 582 15.63 4.29 6.25
C GLY A 582 15.13 3.67 7.54
N GLY A 583 13.86 3.28 7.54
CA GLY A 583 13.28 2.39 8.52
C GLY A 583 12.39 1.37 7.83
N ALA A 584 12.50 0.11 8.25
CA ALA A 584 11.71 -1.00 7.75
C ALA A 584 11.20 -1.85 8.92
N ASP A 585 9.94 -2.25 8.86
CA ASP A 585 9.26 -2.90 9.98
C ASP A 585 9.70 -4.36 10.17
N ALA A 586 10.32 -4.63 11.31
CA ALA A 586 10.75 -5.98 11.69
C ALA A 586 9.58 -6.95 11.98
N ARG A 587 8.32 -6.45 12.06
CA ARG A 587 7.12 -7.30 12.13
C ARG A 587 6.84 -8.02 10.82
N ARG A 588 7.46 -7.57 9.74
CA ARG A 588 7.50 -8.21 8.41
C ARG A 588 8.94 -8.38 7.94
N GLU A 589 9.14 -8.54 6.65
CA GLU A 589 10.45 -8.87 6.05
C GLU A 589 11.12 -7.67 5.36
N GLY A 590 10.62 -6.46 5.58
CA GLY A 590 11.09 -5.26 4.90
C GLY A 590 12.54 -4.89 5.22
N VAL A 591 13.19 -4.24 4.27
CA VAL A 591 14.52 -3.64 4.42
C VAL A 591 14.57 -2.28 3.71
N ALA A 592 15.54 -1.44 4.10
CA ALA A 592 15.84 -0.20 3.40
C ALA A 592 17.28 -0.21 2.89
N LEU A 593 17.46 0.13 1.61
CA LEU A 593 18.74 0.20 0.92
C LEU A 593 18.97 1.58 0.35
N GLY A 594 20.24 2.01 0.24
CA GLY A 594 20.60 3.30 -0.34
C GLY A 594 22.09 3.44 -0.62
N ASP A 595 22.47 4.53 -1.33
CA ASP A 595 23.86 4.79 -1.72
C ASP A 595 24.20 6.28 -1.62
#